data_4fe5389833887a5e9d5286947c8003cc
#
_entry.id   4fe5389833887a5e9d5286947c8003cc
#
_cell.length_a   1.000
_cell.length_b   1.000
_cell.length_c   1.000
_cell.angle_alpha   90.00
_cell.angle_beta   90.00
_cell.angle_gamma   90.00
#
_symmetry.space_group_name_H-M   'P 1'
#
loop_
_entity.id
_entity.type
_entity.pdbx_description
1 polymer ?
#
loop_
_entity_poly.entity_id
_entity_poly.type
_entity_poly.pdbx_seq_one_letter_code
_entity_poly.pdbx_strand_id
1 'polypeptide(L)'
;MKVLFLHGLESKPGGTKAIALKEAGYEVLNPALPKKPFDIAVKIAQDVINYEKPSVIVGSSRGGAVAMAVDPKGADLVLIAPAWKKYGVSKKIESAFILHSESDDIVPFKDTQELFRNNRGLQVISCNDDHRMRKEETLNAIIDCVNSCSV
;
A
#
# COMPACT_ATOMS: atom_id res chain seq x y z
N MET A 1 11.49 -6.41 12.14
CA MET A 1 10.08 -6.42 11.74
C MET A 1 10.00 -6.59 10.22
N LYS A 2 9.17 -7.49 9.78
CA LYS A 2 8.97 -7.74 8.35
C LYS A 2 7.90 -6.84 7.78
N VAL A 3 8.19 -6.18 6.68
CA VAL A 3 7.27 -5.33 5.94
C VAL A 3 7.09 -5.92 4.54
N LEU A 4 5.85 -6.22 4.17
CA LEU A 4 5.53 -6.66 2.82
C LEU A 4 5.24 -5.42 1.97
N PHE A 5 6.00 -5.23 0.90
CA PHE A 5 5.74 -4.15 -0.04
C PHE A 5 5.19 -4.70 -1.36
N LEU A 6 4.02 -4.20 -1.76
CA LEU A 6 3.31 -4.59 -2.98
C LEU A 6 3.40 -3.45 -3.99
N HIS A 7 4.14 -3.67 -5.06
CA HIS A 7 4.42 -2.64 -6.07
C HIS A 7 3.24 -2.41 -7.02
N GLY A 8 3.27 -1.26 -7.72
CA GLY A 8 2.26 -0.90 -8.70
C GLY A 8 2.42 -1.59 -10.05
N LEU A 9 1.47 -1.32 -10.95
CA LEU A 9 1.39 -1.97 -12.26
C LEU A 9 2.64 -1.75 -13.12
N GLU A 10 3.15 -0.51 -13.15
CA GLU A 10 4.30 -0.14 -13.97
C GLU A 10 5.62 -0.28 -13.21
N SER A 11 5.57 -0.82 -12.00
CA SER A 11 6.73 -1.01 -11.14
C SER A 11 7.15 -2.46 -11.10
N LYS A 12 8.27 -2.69 -10.46
CA LYS A 12 8.84 -4.02 -10.23
C LYS A 12 9.50 -4.04 -8.85
N PRO A 13 9.90 -5.21 -8.32
CA PRO A 13 10.63 -5.27 -7.07
C PRO A 13 11.89 -4.41 -7.11
N GLY A 14 12.25 -3.83 -5.96
CA GLY A 14 13.45 -3.00 -5.83
C GLY A 14 13.25 -1.54 -6.21
N GLY A 15 12.01 -1.06 -6.26
CA GLY A 15 11.73 0.35 -6.55
C GLY A 15 12.02 1.28 -5.37
N THR A 16 11.81 2.57 -5.60
CA THR A 16 12.17 3.65 -4.66
C THR A 16 11.61 3.45 -3.25
N LYS A 17 10.32 3.07 -3.15
CA LYS A 17 9.67 2.91 -1.85
C LYS A 17 10.21 1.69 -1.09
N ALA A 18 10.43 0.58 -1.80
CA ALA A 18 11.00 -0.62 -1.19
C ALA A 18 12.42 -0.35 -0.68
N ILE A 19 13.22 0.38 -1.45
CA ILE A 19 14.57 0.78 -1.06
C ILE A 19 14.52 1.66 0.19
N ALA A 20 13.62 2.65 0.21
CA ALA A 20 13.49 3.56 1.35
C ALA A 20 13.14 2.81 2.64
N LEU A 21 12.23 1.84 2.56
CA LEU A 21 11.86 1.02 3.71
C LEU A 21 13.03 0.16 4.18
N LYS A 22 13.78 -0.40 3.25
CA LYS A 22 14.96 -1.21 3.58
C LYS A 22 16.04 -0.37 4.25
N GLU A 23 16.29 0.84 3.73
CA GLU A 23 17.25 1.77 4.31
C GLU A 23 16.82 2.25 5.69
N ALA A 24 15.53 2.26 5.98
CA ALA A 24 15.00 2.59 7.29
C ALA A 24 15.17 1.45 8.31
N GLY A 25 15.71 0.31 7.89
CA GLY A 25 16.04 -0.79 8.77
C GLY A 25 15.04 -1.95 8.79
N TYR A 26 14.03 -1.93 7.93
CA TYR A 26 13.05 -3.01 7.88
C TYR A 26 13.52 -4.17 7.00
N GLU A 27 13.09 -5.37 7.34
CA GLU A 27 13.22 -6.52 6.44
C GLU A 27 12.06 -6.43 5.45
N VAL A 28 12.35 -6.08 4.20
CA VAL A 28 11.34 -5.85 3.17
C VAL A 28 11.15 -7.08 2.30
N LEU A 29 9.93 -7.59 2.29
CA LEU A 29 9.51 -8.65 1.38
C LEU A 29 8.85 -7.95 0.18
N ASN A 30 9.40 -8.15 -1.00
CA ASN A 30 8.96 -7.41 -2.19
C ASN A 30 8.78 -8.37 -3.38
N PRO A 31 7.72 -9.20 -3.37
CA PRO A 31 7.50 -10.18 -4.44
C PRO A 31 7.15 -9.49 -5.76
N ALA A 32 7.57 -10.10 -6.87
CA ALA A 32 7.15 -9.67 -8.19
C ALA A 32 5.69 -10.00 -8.39
N LEU A 33 4.90 -9.01 -8.80
CA LEU A 33 3.47 -9.17 -9.06
C LEU A 33 3.22 -9.06 -10.56
N PRO A 34 2.61 -10.07 -11.18
CA PRO A 34 2.33 -10.01 -12.63
C PRO A 34 1.32 -8.91 -12.94
N LYS A 35 1.44 -8.31 -14.11
CA LYS A 35 0.52 -7.24 -14.54
C LYS A 35 -0.92 -7.74 -14.67
N LYS A 36 -1.10 -9.01 -14.99
CA LYS A 36 -2.42 -9.65 -15.10
C LYS A 36 -2.28 -11.17 -14.99
N PRO A 37 -3.32 -11.87 -14.53
CA PRO A 37 -4.54 -11.28 -14.00
C PRO A 37 -4.33 -10.76 -12.58
N PHE A 38 -5.21 -9.87 -12.14
CA PHE A 38 -5.15 -9.29 -10.80
C PHE A 38 -5.20 -10.38 -9.71
N ASP A 39 -6.04 -11.38 -9.90
CA ASP A 39 -6.22 -12.47 -8.93
C ASP A 39 -4.92 -13.22 -8.64
N ILE A 40 -4.05 -13.37 -9.62
CA ILE A 40 -2.74 -14.03 -9.41
C ILE A 40 -1.85 -13.16 -8.53
N ALA A 41 -1.87 -11.85 -8.73
CA ALA A 41 -1.11 -10.93 -7.86
C ALA A 41 -1.62 -11.04 -6.40
N VAL A 42 -2.94 -11.11 -6.22
CA VAL A 42 -3.54 -11.28 -4.90
C VAL A 42 -3.09 -12.62 -4.28
N LYS A 43 -3.11 -13.70 -5.06
CA LYS A 43 -2.68 -15.02 -4.57
C LYS A 43 -1.22 -15.01 -4.14
N ILE A 44 -0.34 -14.41 -4.93
CA ILE A 44 1.09 -14.32 -4.60
C ILE A 44 1.26 -13.56 -3.28
N ALA A 45 0.58 -12.42 -3.14
CA ALA A 45 0.65 -11.63 -1.91
C ALA A 45 0.12 -12.42 -0.71
N GLN A 46 -1.00 -13.12 -0.88
CA GLN A 46 -1.60 -13.90 0.20
C GLN A 46 -0.68 -15.05 0.63
N ASP A 47 -0.02 -15.72 -0.31
CA ASP A 47 0.93 -16.79 0.01
C ASP A 47 2.11 -16.25 0.82
N VAL A 48 2.63 -15.07 0.47
CA VAL A 48 3.70 -14.42 1.23
C VAL A 48 3.22 -14.07 2.65
N ILE A 49 2.02 -13.52 2.78
CA ILE A 49 1.46 -13.18 4.10
C ILE A 49 1.34 -14.43 4.96
N ASN A 50 0.80 -15.50 4.40
CA ASN A 50 0.59 -16.75 5.14
C ASN A 50 1.91 -17.38 5.61
N TYR A 51 2.93 -17.34 4.76
CA TYR A 51 4.22 -17.96 5.05
C TYR A 51 5.12 -17.07 5.91
N GLU A 52 5.27 -15.81 5.53
CA GLU A 52 6.24 -14.89 6.17
C GLU A 52 5.66 -14.12 7.35
N LYS A 53 4.35 -13.98 7.44
CA LYS A 53 3.65 -13.29 8.53
C LYS A 53 4.19 -11.87 8.78
N PRO A 54 4.17 -10.99 7.77
CA PRO A 54 4.65 -9.61 7.95
C PRO A 54 3.81 -8.87 8.99
N SER A 55 4.43 -7.90 9.65
CA SER A 55 3.74 -7.04 10.62
C SER A 55 2.99 -5.90 9.95
N VAL A 56 3.49 -5.44 8.80
CA VAL A 56 2.90 -4.33 8.04
C VAL A 56 2.88 -4.70 6.56
N ILE A 57 1.79 -4.34 5.89
CA ILE A 57 1.64 -4.47 4.45
C ILE A 57 1.54 -3.08 3.87
N VAL A 58 2.49 -2.71 3.01
CA VAL A 58 2.51 -1.44 2.30
C VAL A 58 2.19 -1.72 0.84
N GLY A 59 1.14 -1.12 0.31
CA GLY A 59 0.75 -1.31 -1.08
C GLY A 59 0.60 0.01 -1.82
N SER A 60 1.18 0.08 -3.03
CA SER A 60 1.18 1.30 -3.83
C SER A 60 0.37 1.11 -5.11
N SER A 61 -0.59 1.99 -5.34
CA SER A 61 -1.44 2.01 -6.53
C SER A 61 -2.19 0.67 -6.72
N ARG A 62 -1.89 -0.10 -7.76
CA ARG A 62 -2.43 -1.44 -7.95
C ARG A 62 -2.04 -2.35 -6.77
N GLY A 63 -0.82 -2.20 -6.26
CA GLY A 63 -0.39 -2.92 -5.06
C GLY A 63 -1.22 -2.56 -3.84
N GLY A 64 -1.74 -1.33 -3.77
CA GLY A 64 -2.70 -0.92 -2.75
C GLY A 64 -4.02 -1.66 -2.87
N ALA A 65 -4.50 -1.87 -4.10
CA ALA A 65 -5.70 -2.68 -4.34
C ALA A 65 -5.46 -4.13 -3.92
N VAL A 66 -4.28 -4.68 -4.22
CA VAL A 66 -3.90 -6.04 -3.78
C VAL A 66 -3.91 -6.12 -2.25
N ALA A 67 -3.32 -5.12 -1.58
CA ALA A 67 -3.28 -5.06 -0.12
C ALA A 67 -4.69 -5.04 0.49
N MET A 68 -5.65 -4.38 -0.17
CA MET A 68 -7.04 -4.35 0.27
C MET A 68 -7.79 -5.67 0.00
N ALA A 69 -7.32 -6.45 -0.96
CA ALA A 69 -7.98 -7.69 -1.37
C ALA A 69 -7.55 -8.92 -0.56
N VAL A 70 -6.39 -8.87 0.08
CA VAL A 70 -5.88 -9.98 0.87
C VAL A 70 -6.47 -10.00 2.28
N ASP A 71 -6.36 -11.15 2.94
CA ASP A 71 -6.55 -11.24 4.39
C ASP A 71 -5.21 -10.87 5.04
N PRO A 72 -5.14 -9.76 5.77
CA PRO A 72 -3.87 -9.29 6.32
C PRO A 72 -3.32 -10.14 7.48
N LYS A 73 -4.11 -11.05 8.01
CA LYS A 73 -3.69 -11.92 9.13
C LYS A 73 -3.12 -11.14 10.31
N GLY A 74 -3.76 -10.01 10.62
CA GLY A 74 -3.34 -9.16 11.74
C GLY A 74 -2.29 -8.11 11.41
N ALA A 75 -1.78 -8.08 10.18
CA ALA A 75 -0.85 -7.03 9.76
C ALA A 75 -1.57 -5.69 9.61
N ASP A 76 -0.86 -4.61 9.90
CA ASP A 76 -1.35 -3.25 9.65
C ASP A 76 -1.18 -2.88 8.18
N LEU A 77 -2.08 -2.03 7.68
CA LEU A 77 -2.06 -1.62 6.27
C LEU A 77 -1.60 -0.17 6.12
N VAL A 78 -0.68 0.06 5.19
CA VAL A 78 -0.28 1.39 4.73
C VAL A 78 -0.50 1.42 3.23
N LEU A 79 -1.45 2.21 2.77
CA LEU A 79 -1.88 2.25 1.38
C LEU A 79 -1.46 3.57 0.75
N ILE A 80 -0.83 3.49 -0.42
CA ILE A 80 -0.32 4.66 -1.13
C ILE A 80 -1.07 4.78 -2.44
N ALA A 81 -1.91 5.82 -2.56
CA ALA A 81 -2.76 6.06 -3.73
C ALA A 81 -3.44 4.77 -4.22
N PRO A 82 -4.18 4.06 -3.35
CA PRO A 82 -4.69 2.72 -3.69
C PRO A 82 -5.71 2.76 -4.83
N ALA A 83 -5.48 1.94 -5.86
CA ALA A 83 -6.33 1.87 -7.05
C ALA A 83 -7.47 0.86 -6.87
N TRP A 84 -8.09 0.83 -5.71
CA TRP A 84 -9.10 -0.17 -5.34
C TRP A 84 -10.32 -0.18 -6.27
N LYS A 85 -10.75 0.99 -6.70
CA LYS A 85 -11.97 1.11 -7.52
C LYS A 85 -11.75 0.54 -8.92
N LYS A 86 -10.60 0.81 -9.50
CA LYS A 86 -10.23 0.31 -10.83
C LYS A 86 -10.21 -1.22 -10.88
N TYR A 87 -9.79 -1.87 -9.81
CA TYR A 87 -9.68 -3.33 -9.76
C TYR A 87 -10.87 -3.99 -9.07
N GLY A 88 -11.92 -3.23 -8.78
CA GLY A 88 -13.16 -3.78 -8.24
C GLY A 88 -13.05 -4.37 -6.83
N VAL A 89 -12.13 -3.84 -6.03
CA VAL A 89 -11.92 -4.35 -4.67
C VAL A 89 -12.96 -3.77 -3.72
N SER A 90 -13.36 -4.54 -2.71
CA SER A 90 -14.31 -4.11 -1.69
C SER A 90 -13.76 -2.92 -0.88
N LYS A 91 -14.64 -1.97 -0.55
CA LYS A 91 -14.33 -0.83 0.32
C LYS A 91 -14.15 -1.22 1.79
N LYS A 92 -14.41 -2.47 2.16
CA LYS A 92 -14.43 -2.88 3.56
C LYS A 92 -13.02 -3.17 4.04
N ILE A 93 -12.38 -2.18 4.64
CA ILE A 93 -11.15 -2.34 5.40
C ILE A 93 -11.38 -1.72 6.78
N GLU A 94 -10.87 -2.36 7.83
CA GLU A 94 -11.16 -1.92 9.20
C GLU A 94 -10.34 -0.70 9.59
N SER A 95 -9.04 -0.73 9.30
CA SER A 95 -8.15 0.38 9.59
C SER A 95 -6.97 0.37 8.63
N ALA A 96 -6.46 1.54 8.31
CA ALA A 96 -5.27 1.70 7.48
C ALA A 96 -4.80 3.14 7.53
N PHE A 97 -3.53 3.35 7.25
CA PHE A 97 -3.05 4.67 6.81
C PHE A 97 -3.18 4.72 5.30
N ILE A 98 -3.67 5.84 4.78
CA ILE A 98 -3.74 6.08 3.34
C ILE A 98 -3.02 7.38 3.05
N LEU A 99 -1.97 7.31 2.23
CA LEU A 99 -1.25 8.48 1.76
C LEU A 99 -1.62 8.69 0.29
N HIS A 100 -2.08 9.88 -0.05
CA HIS A 100 -2.58 10.16 -1.38
C HIS A 100 -2.44 11.64 -1.71
N SER A 101 -2.09 11.96 -2.95
CA SER A 101 -2.03 13.33 -3.41
C SER A 101 -3.40 13.78 -3.92
N GLU A 102 -3.82 14.99 -3.52
CA GLU A 102 -5.05 15.58 -4.05
C GLU A 102 -4.92 15.92 -5.53
N SER A 103 -3.68 16.00 -6.04
CA SER A 103 -3.37 16.30 -7.45
C SER A 103 -3.14 15.04 -8.29
N ASP A 104 -3.39 13.86 -7.74
CA ASP A 104 -3.19 12.58 -8.45
C ASP A 104 -4.09 12.54 -9.69
N ASP A 105 -3.47 12.41 -10.87
CA ASP A 105 -4.17 12.35 -12.15
C ASP A 105 -4.40 10.93 -12.67
N ILE A 106 -3.96 9.92 -11.93
CA ILE A 106 -4.13 8.50 -12.28
C ILE A 106 -5.21 7.86 -11.43
N VAL A 107 -5.08 7.98 -10.10
CA VAL A 107 -6.08 7.52 -9.15
C VAL A 107 -6.70 8.76 -8.49
N PRO A 108 -7.96 9.08 -8.78
CA PRO A 108 -8.58 10.28 -8.23
C PRO A 108 -8.58 10.28 -6.70
N PHE A 109 -8.21 11.39 -6.09
CA PHE A 109 -8.21 11.51 -4.63
C PHE A 109 -9.61 11.29 -4.05
N LYS A 110 -10.66 11.60 -4.82
CA LYS A 110 -12.05 11.35 -4.38
C LYS A 110 -12.32 9.88 -4.08
N ASP A 111 -11.57 8.96 -4.69
CA ASP A 111 -11.73 7.53 -4.40
C ASP A 111 -11.26 7.20 -2.97
N THR A 112 -10.19 7.84 -2.52
CA THR A 112 -9.75 7.74 -1.12
C THR A 112 -10.74 8.42 -0.18
N GLN A 113 -11.31 9.55 -0.57
CA GLN A 113 -12.33 10.22 0.23
C GLN A 113 -13.57 9.34 0.39
N GLU A 114 -13.93 8.59 -0.65
CA GLU A 114 -15.04 7.63 -0.58
C GLU A 114 -14.76 6.51 0.43
N LEU A 115 -13.54 5.99 0.45
CA LEU A 115 -13.14 5.01 1.46
C LEU A 115 -13.27 5.60 2.87
N PHE A 116 -12.78 6.80 3.06
CA PHE A 116 -12.79 7.47 4.37
C PHE A 116 -14.22 7.70 4.87
N ARG A 117 -15.14 8.10 3.98
CA ARG A 117 -16.54 8.31 4.36
C ARG A 117 -17.22 7.02 4.81
N ASN A 118 -16.79 5.89 4.30
CA ASN A 118 -17.38 4.60 4.60
C ASN A 118 -16.68 3.87 5.74
N ASN A 119 -15.57 4.41 6.24
CA ASN A 119 -14.81 3.74 7.28
C ASN A 119 -14.03 4.74 8.13
N ARG A 120 -14.40 4.85 9.41
CA ARG A 120 -13.77 5.79 10.34
C ARG A 120 -12.45 5.31 10.92
N GLY A 121 -12.09 4.06 10.70
CA GLY A 121 -10.80 3.52 11.11
C GLY A 121 -9.64 3.91 10.20
N LEU A 122 -9.90 4.67 9.13
CA LEU A 122 -8.87 5.10 8.20
C LEU A 122 -8.27 6.43 8.62
N GLN A 123 -6.97 6.57 8.42
CA GLN A 123 -6.26 7.84 8.58
C GLN A 123 -5.73 8.24 7.22
N VAL A 124 -6.19 9.36 6.70
CA VAL A 124 -5.81 9.84 5.37
C VAL A 124 -4.79 10.97 5.52
N ILE A 125 -3.65 10.82 4.85
CA ILE A 125 -2.59 11.81 4.83
C ILE A 125 -2.49 12.34 3.40
N SER A 126 -2.78 13.65 3.23
CA SER A 126 -2.65 14.31 1.95
C SER A 126 -1.18 14.65 1.70
N CYS A 127 -0.65 14.24 0.56
CA CYS A 127 0.74 14.46 0.19
C CYS A 127 0.84 15.44 -0.98
N ASN A 128 1.76 16.37 -0.90
CA ASN A 128 2.03 17.30 -2.00
C ASN A 128 3.01 16.64 -2.99
N ASP A 129 2.46 15.76 -3.84
CA ASP A 129 3.23 14.92 -4.75
C ASP A 129 2.38 14.55 -5.96
N ASP A 130 2.92 13.76 -6.87
CA ASP A 130 2.17 13.18 -7.98
C ASP A 130 1.77 11.72 -7.65
N HIS A 131 1.19 11.00 -8.62
CA HIS A 131 0.76 9.62 -8.42
C HIS A 131 1.90 8.69 -8.01
N ARG A 132 3.11 8.95 -8.46
CA ARG A 132 4.26 8.08 -8.16
C ARG A 132 4.73 8.16 -6.72
N MET A 133 4.41 9.28 -6.06
CA MET A 133 4.67 9.43 -4.62
C MET A 133 6.12 9.15 -4.24
N ARG A 134 7.08 9.82 -4.93
CA ARG A 134 8.51 9.56 -4.77
C ARG A 134 9.31 10.70 -4.16
N LYS A 135 8.67 11.81 -3.80
CA LYS A 135 9.38 12.89 -3.14
C LYS A 135 9.89 12.43 -1.79
N GLU A 136 11.01 13.00 -1.35
CA GLU A 136 11.62 12.67 -0.06
C GLU A 136 10.63 12.84 1.09
N GLU A 137 9.87 13.94 1.09
CA GLU A 137 8.85 14.20 2.11
C GLU A 137 7.80 13.09 2.15
N THR A 138 7.37 12.61 0.99
CA THR A 138 6.40 11.52 0.88
C THR A 138 6.99 10.21 1.39
N LEU A 139 8.23 9.91 1.02
CA LEU A 139 8.90 8.70 1.50
C LEU A 139 9.05 8.72 3.01
N ASN A 140 9.40 9.86 3.58
CA ASN A 140 9.49 10.02 5.03
C ASN A 140 8.13 9.83 5.71
N ALA A 141 7.05 10.34 5.10
CA ALA A 141 5.70 10.15 5.62
C ALA A 141 5.29 8.67 5.60
N ILE A 142 5.67 7.94 4.56
CA ILE A 142 5.42 6.49 4.48
C ILE A 142 6.15 5.76 5.61
N ILE A 143 7.42 6.09 5.81
CA ILE A 143 8.23 5.50 6.87
C ILE A 143 7.62 5.80 8.24
N ASP A 144 7.18 7.04 8.46
CA ASP A 144 6.54 7.44 9.72
C ASP A 144 5.27 6.61 9.99
N CYS A 145 4.46 6.36 8.95
CA CYS A 145 3.28 5.51 9.08
C CYS A 145 3.66 4.09 9.49
N VAL A 146 4.68 3.52 8.84
CA VAL A 146 5.14 2.17 9.17
C VAL A 146 5.69 2.12 10.59
N ASN A 147 6.45 3.14 11.00
CA ASN A 147 6.96 3.22 12.37
C ASN A 147 5.82 3.26 13.40
N SER A 148 4.72 3.95 13.07
CA SER A 148 3.53 4.01 13.94
C SER A 148 2.86 2.65 14.09
N CYS A 149 2.97 1.79 13.08
CA CYS A 149 2.41 0.43 13.12
C CYS A 149 3.23 -0.52 13.99
N SER A 150 4.45 -0.19 14.32
CA SER A 150 5.37 -1.08 15.03
C SER A 150 5.25 -1.03 16.55
N VAL A 151 4.28 -0.32 17.05
CA VAL A 151 4.06 -0.17 18.50
C VAL A 151 3.41 -1.41 19.10
#